data_0874579e472a352a1cc152572cd61da7
#
_entry.id   0874579e472a352a1cc152572cd61da7
#
_cell.length_a   1.000
_cell.length_b   1.000
_cell.length_c   1.000
_cell.angle_alpha   90.00
_cell.angle_beta   90.00
_cell.angle_gamma   90.00
#
_symmetry.space_group_name_H-M   'P 1'
#
loop_
_entity.id
_entity.type
_entity.pdbx_description
1 polymer ?
#
loop_
_entity_poly.entity_id
_entity_poly.type
_entity_poly.pdbx_seq_one_letter_code
_entity_poly.pdbx_strand_id
1 'polypeptide(L)'
;VYVEGQDLSTLDAKQLRQLRKHVAMIFQNFNLLMQRTVLDNVCFPMEIAGVDKKTAREKAREFLKVVELSDKEKAYPTQLSGGQKQRVAIARALAMNPTILLCDEATSALDPTTTKSILALLKDINEKYGITIVIITHSMEVVQEICTHVAIIDAGELAENGTVADVFASPKSRAAKKLVFQGDQKVAIMKSRRCIRIVFTKNSSFEPVIANMVLECRASVNILMADTQDIGGIATGQMILQLPEENQTADKMIAYLREKNLTVEELKDYVE
;
A
#
# COMPACT_ATOMS: atom_id res chain seq x y z
N VAL A 1 -20.89 -5.48 7.94
CA VAL A 1 -19.48 -5.14 8.28
C VAL A 1 -19.29 -5.35 9.76
N TYR A 2 -18.22 -6.07 10.12
CA TYR A 2 -17.86 -6.34 11.50
C TYR A 2 -16.64 -5.52 11.91
N VAL A 3 -16.71 -4.87 13.07
CA VAL A 3 -15.61 -4.12 13.68
C VAL A 3 -15.49 -4.56 15.14
N GLU A 4 -14.32 -5.01 15.56
CA GLU A 4 -14.10 -5.58 16.91
C GLU A 4 -15.13 -6.66 17.29
N GLY A 5 -15.52 -7.51 16.32
CA GLY A 5 -16.54 -8.56 16.51
C GLY A 5 -17.99 -8.08 16.53
N GLN A 6 -18.26 -6.79 16.37
CA GLN A 6 -19.59 -6.22 16.37
C GLN A 6 -20.08 -5.94 14.95
N ASP A 7 -21.28 -6.38 14.60
CA ASP A 7 -21.92 -6.05 13.32
C ASP A 7 -22.45 -4.60 13.35
N LEU A 8 -21.91 -3.76 12.46
CA LEU A 8 -22.29 -2.35 12.39
C LEU A 8 -23.78 -2.13 12.06
N SER A 9 -24.40 -3.08 11.36
CA SER A 9 -25.80 -2.98 10.95
C SER A 9 -26.79 -3.16 12.12
N THR A 10 -26.34 -3.73 13.24
CA THR A 10 -27.15 -4.00 14.42
C THR A 10 -26.99 -2.97 15.52
N LEU A 11 -26.02 -2.03 15.37
CA LEU A 11 -25.71 -1.04 16.40
C LEU A 11 -26.73 0.12 16.43
N ASP A 12 -27.16 0.49 17.62
CA ASP A 12 -27.89 1.74 17.81
C ASP A 12 -26.97 2.98 17.72
N ALA A 13 -27.57 4.17 17.69
CA ALA A 13 -26.82 5.43 17.57
C ALA A 13 -25.83 5.69 18.72
N LYS A 14 -26.11 5.16 19.92
CA LYS A 14 -25.24 5.30 21.10
C LYS A 14 -24.05 4.34 21.00
N GLN A 15 -24.29 3.10 20.65
CA GLN A 15 -23.29 2.08 20.41
C GLN A 15 -22.35 2.49 19.27
N LEU A 16 -22.88 3.00 18.16
CA LEU A 16 -22.10 3.50 17.03
C LEU A 16 -21.20 4.69 17.43
N ARG A 17 -21.67 5.60 18.29
CA ARG A 17 -20.83 6.69 18.83
C ARG A 17 -19.71 6.17 19.72
N GLN A 18 -19.92 5.11 20.48
CA GLN A 18 -18.86 4.50 21.30
C GLN A 18 -17.81 3.84 20.38
N LEU A 19 -18.25 3.05 19.41
CA LEU A 19 -17.35 2.41 18.45
C LEU A 19 -16.48 3.44 17.70
N ARG A 20 -17.09 4.56 17.28
CA ARG A 20 -16.36 5.64 16.59
C ARG A 20 -15.25 6.30 17.41
N LYS A 21 -15.20 6.12 18.72
CA LYS A 21 -14.06 6.57 19.54
C LYS A 21 -12.83 5.70 19.34
N HIS A 22 -13.02 4.46 18.90
CA HIS A 22 -11.95 3.49 18.64
C HIS A 22 -11.48 3.52 17.18
N VAL A 23 -12.19 4.24 16.31
CA VAL A 23 -11.87 4.36 14.89
C VAL A 23 -11.51 5.82 14.59
N ALA A 24 -10.29 6.07 14.18
CA ALA A 24 -9.84 7.37 13.70
C ALA A 24 -9.73 7.38 12.18
N MET A 25 -9.83 8.58 11.58
CA MET A 25 -9.73 8.75 10.13
C MET A 25 -8.79 9.88 9.78
N ILE A 26 -7.91 9.62 8.81
CA ILE A 26 -7.06 10.59 8.14
C ILE A 26 -7.63 10.80 6.74
N PHE A 27 -7.96 12.04 6.42
CA PHE A 27 -8.56 12.44 5.15
C PHE A 27 -7.51 12.89 4.15
N GLN A 28 -7.79 12.77 2.87
CA GLN A 28 -6.96 13.23 1.76
C GLN A 28 -6.50 14.69 1.89
N ASN A 29 -7.39 15.59 2.32
CA ASN A 29 -7.14 17.02 2.43
C ASN A 29 -6.72 17.48 3.85
N PHE A 30 -6.17 16.55 4.68
CA PHE A 30 -5.73 16.79 6.06
C PHE A 30 -6.85 17.24 7.01
N ASN A 31 -7.80 18.05 6.56
CA ASN A 31 -8.93 18.61 7.32
C ASN A 31 -8.51 19.26 8.65
N LEU A 32 -7.40 20.00 8.64
CA LEU A 32 -6.94 20.75 9.80
C LEU A 32 -7.77 22.02 10.04
N LEU A 33 -7.95 22.34 11.31
CA LEU A 33 -8.60 23.57 11.72
C LEU A 33 -7.63 24.73 11.52
N MET A 34 -7.82 25.49 10.43
CA MET A 34 -6.87 26.50 9.96
C MET A 34 -6.66 27.67 10.93
N GLN A 35 -7.66 27.93 11.80
CA GLN A 35 -7.65 28.99 12.80
C GLN A 35 -7.11 28.53 14.17
N ARG A 36 -6.71 27.25 14.29
CA ARG A 36 -6.14 26.68 15.49
C ARG A 36 -4.66 26.35 15.27
N THR A 37 -3.87 26.44 16.34
CA THR A 37 -2.47 25.99 16.31
C THR A 37 -2.36 24.48 16.07
N VAL A 38 -1.15 24.02 15.76
CA VAL A 38 -0.83 22.59 15.64
C VAL A 38 -1.23 21.86 16.91
N LEU A 39 -0.83 22.36 18.09
CA LEU A 39 -1.18 21.76 19.38
C LEU A 39 -2.70 21.68 19.57
N ASP A 40 -3.41 22.77 19.29
CA ASP A 40 -4.86 22.82 19.48
C ASP A 40 -5.62 21.94 18.46
N ASN A 41 -5.05 21.71 17.26
CA ASN A 41 -5.58 20.72 16.32
C ASN A 41 -5.50 19.30 16.89
N VAL A 42 -4.37 18.92 17.50
CA VAL A 42 -4.21 17.60 18.12
C VAL A 42 -5.06 17.46 19.39
N CYS A 43 -5.25 18.53 20.17
CA CYS A 43 -6.12 18.54 21.36
C CYS A 43 -7.61 18.39 20.99
N PHE A 44 -8.03 18.82 19.81
CA PHE A 44 -9.44 18.98 19.46
C PHE A 44 -10.32 17.74 19.68
N PRO A 45 -9.96 16.51 19.25
CA PRO A 45 -10.78 15.33 19.51
C PRO A 45 -10.92 15.04 21.00
N MET A 46 -9.88 15.28 21.80
CA MET A 46 -9.90 15.10 23.26
C MET A 46 -10.80 16.14 23.94
N GLU A 47 -10.79 17.39 23.47
CA GLU A 47 -11.70 18.44 23.93
C GLU A 47 -13.16 18.06 23.73
N ILE A 48 -13.51 17.54 22.53
CA ILE A 48 -14.86 17.05 22.23
C ILE A 48 -15.25 15.87 23.12
N ALA A 49 -14.29 15.00 23.46
CA ALA A 49 -14.51 13.85 24.35
C ALA A 49 -14.63 14.25 25.83
N GLY A 50 -14.45 15.53 26.18
CA GLY A 50 -14.57 16.05 27.54
C GLY A 50 -13.31 15.82 28.40
N VAL A 51 -12.15 15.54 27.78
CA VAL A 51 -10.87 15.47 28.49
C VAL A 51 -10.47 16.84 28.95
N ASP A 52 -9.98 16.96 30.19
CA ASP A 52 -9.54 18.25 30.73
C ASP A 52 -8.37 18.84 29.92
N LYS A 53 -8.31 20.17 29.85
CA LYS A 53 -7.39 20.91 28.98
C LYS A 53 -5.91 20.63 29.26
N LYS A 54 -5.54 20.37 30.52
CA LYS A 54 -4.15 20.11 30.89
C LYS A 54 -3.73 18.74 30.36
N THR A 55 -4.50 17.70 30.64
CA THR A 55 -4.29 16.33 30.16
C THR A 55 -4.29 16.26 28.65
N ALA A 56 -5.23 16.93 27.97
CA ALA A 56 -5.28 16.99 26.52
C ALA A 56 -4.00 17.58 25.92
N ARG A 57 -3.47 18.68 26.49
CA ARG A 57 -2.23 19.31 26.03
C ARG A 57 -0.98 18.45 26.29
N GLU A 58 -0.93 17.78 27.42
CA GLU A 58 0.18 16.86 27.74
C GLU A 58 0.23 15.71 26.72
N LYS A 59 -0.88 15.03 26.51
CA LYS A 59 -1.00 13.96 25.50
C LYS A 59 -0.73 14.46 24.07
N ALA A 60 -1.26 15.62 23.69
CA ALA A 60 -1.02 16.19 22.38
C ALA A 60 0.48 16.42 22.12
N ARG A 61 1.24 16.89 23.11
CA ARG A 61 2.70 17.03 22.99
C ARG A 61 3.41 15.69 22.83
N GLU A 62 2.93 14.63 23.49
CA GLU A 62 3.49 13.28 23.30
C GLU A 62 3.30 12.83 21.84
N PHE A 63 2.10 13.00 21.28
CA PHE A 63 1.87 12.64 19.87
C PHE A 63 2.61 13.56 18.88
N LEU A 64 2.82 14.85 19.21
CA LEU A 64 3.67 15.72 18.41
C LEU A 64 5.14 15.28 18.40
N LYS A 65 5.63 14.66 19.47
CA LYS A 65 6.96 14.02 19.50
C LYS A 65 7.00 12.80 18.58
N VAL A 66 5.96 11.96 18.61
CA VAL A 66 5.86 10.77 17.75
C VAL A 66 5.94 11.13 16.27
N VAL A 67 5.31 12.24 15.88
CA VAL A 67 5.31 12.71 14.48
C VAL A 67 6.42 13.72 14.18
N GLU A 68 7.38 13.93 15.10
CA GLU A 68 8.55 14.81 14.94
C GLU A 68 8.20 16.29 14.66
N LEU A 69 7.18 16.81 15.34
CA LEU A 69 6.71 18.19 15.21
C LEU A 69 6.66 18.94 16.54
N SER A 70 7.49 18.60 17.52
CA SER A 70 7.52 19.24 18.84
C SER A 70 7.85 20.74 18.76
N ASP A 71 8.66 21.15 17.79
CA ASP A 71 9.06 22.54 17.55
C ASP A 71 7.96 23.40 16.90
N LYS A 72 6.91 22.76 16.39
CA LYS A 72 5.81 23.40 15.64
C LYS A 72 4.52 23.55 16.46
N GLU A 73 4.51 23.27 17.77
CA GLU A 73 3.27 23.27 18.56
C GLU A 73 2.45 24.57 18.49
N LYS A 74 3.13 25.72 18.32
CA LYS A 74 2.50 27.05 18.22
C LYS A 74 2.23 27.52 16.80
N ALA A 75 2.71 26.80 15.79
CA ALA A 75 2.49 27.14 14.40
C ALA A 75 1.02 26.92 13.99
N TYR A 76 0.58 27.61 12.95
CA TYR A 76 -0.71 27.41 12.30
C TYR A 76 -0.55 26.54 11.06
N PRO A 77 -1.60 25.81 10.62
CA PRO A 77 -1.53 24.96 9.44
C PRO A 77 -1.06 25.66 8.16
N THR A 78 -1.33 26.96 8.02
CA THR A 78 -0.85 27.77 6.89
C THR A 78 0.66 27.93 6.82
N GLN A 79 1.37 27.68 7.92
CA GLN A 79 2.83 27.81 8.04
C GLN A 79 3.54 26.46 7.85
N LEU A 80 2.80 25.39 7.50
CA LEU A 80 3.31 24.04 7.39
C LEU A 80 3.38 23.57 5.94
N SER A 81 4.39 22.75 5.63
CA SER A 81 4.43 21.99 4.38
C SER A 81 3.32 20.92 4.33
N GLY A 82 3.05 20.34 3.16
CA GLY A 82 2.08 19.25 2.99
C GLY A 82 2.37 18.06 3.91
N GLY A 83 3.61 17.61 3.95
CA GLY A 83 4.02 16.51 4.82
C GLY A 83 3.89 16.84 6.31
N GLN A 84 4.18 18.08 6.72
CA GLN A 84 3.96 18.52 8.10
C GLN A 84 2.47 18.55 8.46
N LYS A 85 1.60 19.02 7.56
CA LYS A 85 0.14 18.97 7.76
C LYS A 85 -0.35 17.54 7.92
N GLN A 86 0.18 16.59 7.12
CA GLN A 86 -0.14 15.19 7.24
C GLN A 86 0.30 14.61 8.58
N ARG A 87 1.50 14.93 9.04
CA ARG A 87 1.99 14.52 10.37
C ARG A 87 1.10 15.06 11.50
N VAL A 88 0.60 16.30 11.39
CA VAL A 88 -0.39 16.85 12.36
C VAL A 88 -1.72 16.09 12.31
N ALA A 89 -2.21 15.74 11.11
CA ALA A 89 -3.43 14.94 10.95
C ALA A 89 -3.28 13.55 11.57
N ILE A 90 -2.12 12.91 11.42
CA ILE A 90 -1.78 11.63 12.07
C ILE A 90 -1.77 11.81 13.61
N ALA A 91 -1.06 12.80 14.15
CA ALA A 91 -1.02 13.06 15.59
C ALA A 91 -2.44 13.30 16.17
N ARG A 92 -3.29 14.06 15.46
CA ARG A 92 -4.68 14.30 15.82
C ARG A 92 -5.50 13.00 15.83
N ALA A 93 -5.29 12.12 14.84
CA ALA A 93 -5.98 10.83 14.77
C ALA A 93 -5.58 9.92 15.95
N LEU A 94 -4.31 9.92 16.34
CA LEU A 94 -3.80 9.13 17.46
C LEU A 94 -4.26 9.64 18.84
N ALA A 95 -4.68 10.91 18.96
CA ALA A 95 -5.00 11.57 20.22
C ALA A 95 -6.07 10.85 21.08
N MET A 96 -6.94 10.08 20.43
CA MET A 96 -7.99 9.28 21.09
C MET A 96 -7.59 7.82 21.36
N ASN A 97 -6.31 7.43 21.12
CA ASN A 97 -5.83 6.06 21.21
C ASN A 97 -6.73 5.07 20.44
N PRO A 98 -6.91 5.25 19.14
CA PRO A 98 -7.78 4.39 18.36
C PRO A 98 -7.19 2.98 18.24
N THR A 99 -8.05 1.98 18.05
CA THR A 99 -7.64 0.60 17.68
C THR A 99 -7.56 0.43 16.17
N ILE A 100 -8.28 1.28 15.42
CA ILE A 100 -8.32 1.26 13.95
C ILE A 100 -8.08 2.67 13.42
N LEU A 101 -7.17 2.78 12.45
CA LEU A 101 -6.85 4.00 11.72
C LEU A 101 -7.21 3.83 10.24
N LEU A 102 -8.18 4.60 9.77
CA LEU A 102 -8.57 4.65 8.37
C LEU A 102 -7.79 5.77 7.68
N CYS A 103 -7.11 5.47 6.58
CA CYS A 103 -6.33 6.43 5.80
C CYS A 103 -6.94 6.53 4.40
N ASP A 104 -7.64 7.61 4.12
CA ASP A 104 -8.27 7.87 2.82
C ASP A 104 -7.31 8.71 1.97
N GLU A 105 -6.68 8.07 0.99
CA GLU A 105 -5.67 8.67 0.09
C GLU A 105 -4.64 9.56 0.81
N ALA A 106 -4.20 9.14 1.98
CA ALA A 106 -3.41 9.94 2.92
C ALA A 106 -2.05 10.44 2.37
N THR A 107 -1.63 10.00 1.20
CA THR A 107 -0.34 10.37 0.58
C THR A 107 -0.48 10.93 -0.84
N SER A 108 -1.69 10.98 -1.40
CA SER A 108 -1.93 11.38 -2.81
C SER A 108 -1.51 12.83 -3.15
N ALA A 109 -1.48 13.72 -2.16
CA ALA A 109 -1.10 15.13 -2.31
C ALA A 109 0.37 15.41 -1.96
N LEU A 110 1.20 14.37 -1.75
CA LEU A 110 2.58 14.50 -1.29
C LEU A 110 3.56 14.09 -2.39
N ASP A 111 4.76 14.64 -2.34
CA ASP A 111 5.87 14.20 -3.19
C ASP A 111 6.36 12.79 -2.78
N PRO A 112 7.06 12.05 -3.66
CA PRO A 112 7.47 10.67 -3.39
C PRO A 112 8.34 10.50 -2.13
N THR A 113 9.24 11.45 -1.85
CA THR A 113 10.12 11.39 -0.67
C THR A 113 9.33 11.56 0.62
N THR A 114 8.42 12.54 0.63
CA THR A 114 7.51 12.78 1.77
C THR A 114 6.56 11.59 1.95
N THR A 115 6.04 11.00 0.87
CA THR A 115 5.21 9.79 0.90
C THR A 115 5.91 8.67 1.64
N LYS A 116 7.14 8.31 1.25
CA LYS A 116 7.92 7.26 1.93
C LYS A 116 8.11 7.55 3.41
N SER A 117 8.40 8.81 3.78
CA SER A 117 8.54 9.21 5.18
C SER A 117 7.23 9.05 5.97
N ILE A 118 6.08 9.35 5.38
CA ILE A 118 4.76 9.15 6.02
C ILE A 118 4.42 7.66 6.14
N LEU A 119 4.73 6.84 5.13
CA LEU A 119 4.49 5.40 5.18
C LEU A 119 5.36 4.73 6.26
N ALA A 120 6.64 5.11 6.37
CA ALA A 120 7.52 4.64 7.45
C ALA A 120 6.95 5.01 8.83
N LEU A 121 6.49 6.26 9.01
CA LEU A 121 5.85 6.70 10.25
C LEU A 121 4.58 5.88 10.57
N LEU A 122 3.73 5.58 9.59
CA LEU A 122 2.53 4.75 9.79
C LEU A 122 2.90 3.31 10.19
N LYS A 123 3.96 2.75 9.59
CA LYS A 123 4.50 1.43 9.95
C LYS A 123 4.99 1.40 11.39
N ASP A 124 5.78 2.39 11.81
CA ASP A 124 6.27 2.52 13.19
C ASP A 124 5.10 2.64 14.19
N ILE A 125 4.05 3.39 13.82
CA ILE A 125 2.83 3.52 14.63
C ILE A 125 2.10 2.18 14.75
N ASN A 126 1.94 1.43 13.66
CA ASN A 126 1.32 0.11 13.67
C ASN A 126 2.08 -0.84 14.60
N GLU A 127 3.41 -0.93 14.46
CA GLU A 127 4.26 -1.81 15.25
C GLU A 127 4.28 -1.41 16.73
N LYS A 128 4.40 -0.12 17.03
CA LYS A 128 4.53 0.38 18.41
C LYS A 128 3.23 0.35 19.21
N TYR A 129 2.12 0.67 18.56
CA TYR A 129 0.82 0.82 19.24
C TYR A 129 -0.15 -0.33 18.96
N GLY A 130 0.17 -1.27 18.06
CA GLY A 130 -0.71 -2.38 17.69
C GLY A 130 -2.01 -1.94 16.99
N ILE A 131 -2.01 -0.75 16.35
CA ILE A 131 -3.19 -0.18 15.68
C ILE A 131 -3.37 -0.85 14.33
N THR A 132 -4.56 -1.33 14.02
CA THR A 132 -4.90 -1.79 12.67
C THR A 132 -5.03 -0.59 11.74
N ILE A 133 -4.22 -0.55 10.67
CA ILE A 133 -4.26 0.54 9.69
C ILE A 133 -4.92 0.03 8.40
N VAL A 134 -5.97 0.70 7.96
CA VAL A 134 -6.67 0.45 6.69
C VAL A 134 -6.38 1.62 5.76
N ILE A 135 -5.73 1.36 4.63
CA ILE A 135 -5.34 2.39 3.66
C ILE A 135 -6.20 2.23 2.41
N ILE A 136 -6.87 3.31 2.01
CA ILE A 136 -7.56 3.43 0.73
C ILE A 136 -6.61 4.17 -0.20
N THR A 137 -6.23 3.52 -1.29
CA THR A 137 -5.30 4.09 -2.28
C THR A 137 -5.49 3.46 -3.65
N HIS A 138 -5.14 4.19 -4.67
CA HIS A 138 -4.98 3.66 -6.04
C HIS A 138 -3.51 3.42 -6.41
N SER A 139 -2.55 3.73 -5.51
CA SER A 139 -1.12 3.50 -5.74
C SER A 139 -0.71 2.11 -5.29
N MET A 140 -0.29 1.28 -6.24
CA MET A 140 0.22 -0.04 -5.96
C MET A 140 1.57 0.00 -5.21
N GLU A 141 2.37 1.05 -5.41
CA GLU A 141 3.60 1.27 -4.66
C GLU A 141 3.33 1.39 -3.15
N VAL A 142 2.29 2.16 -2.77
CA VAL A 142 1.87 2.28 -1.36
C VAL A 142 1.43 0.93 -0.79
N VAL A 143 0.67 0.14 -1.57
CA VAL A 143 0.22 -1.19 -1.14
C VAL A 143 1.41 -2.12 -0.89
N GLN A 144 2.39 -2.14 -1.77
CA GLN A 144 3.58 -2.98 -1.66
C GLN A 144 4.49 -2.56 -0.51
N GLU A 145 4.62 -1.24 -0.25
CA GLU A 145 5.54 -0.69 0.75
C GLU A 145 5.10 -1.00 2.19
N ILE A 146 3.79 -0.94 2.49
CA ILE A 146 3.32 -0.98 3.88
C ILE A 146 2.27 -2.06 4.16
N CYS A 147 1.48 -2.49 3.16
CA CYS A 147 0.34 -3.37 3.41
C CYS A 147 0.75 -4.84 3.49
N THR A 148 0.11 -5.59 4.38
CA THR A 148 0.23 -7.05 4.47
C THR A 148 -0.87 -7.77 3.68
N HIS A 149 -2.05 -7.15 3.62
CA HIS A 149 -3.24 -7.67 2.93
C HIS A 149 -3.82 -6.60 2.02
N VAL A 150 -4.47 -7.00 0.96
CA VAL A 150 -5.13 -6.12 0.00
C VAL A 150 -6.54 -6.64 -0.32
N ALA A 151 -7.47 -5.70 -0.46
CA ALA A 151 -8.80 -5.94 -0.99
C ALA A 151 -9.02 -5.00 -2.18
N ILE A 152 -9.26 -5.55 -3.35
CA ILE A 152 -9.47 -4.80 -4.59
C ILE A 152 -10.96 -4.67 -4.81
N ILE A 153 -11.40 -3.41 -4.94
CA ILE A 153 -12.81 -3.06 -5.18
C ILE A 153 -12.92 -2.57 -6.63
N ASP A 154 -13.87 -3.13 -7.37
CA ASP A 154 -14.20 -2.73 -8.74
C ASP A 154 -15.70 -2.57 -8.87
N ALA A 155 -16.16 -1.45 -9.42
CA ALA A 155 -17.59 -1.11 -9.57
C ALA A 155 -18.42 -1.26 -8.28
N GLY A 156 -17.82 -1.04 -7.11
CA GLY A 156 -18.48 -1.14 -5.80
C GLY A 156 -18.54 -2.55 -5.22
N GLU A 157 -17.97 -3.55 -5.90
CA GLU A 157 -17.92 -4.94 -5.44
C GLU A 157 -16.48 -5.36 -5.11
N LEU A 158 -16.33 -6.32 -4.19
CA LEU A 158 -15.06 -6.93 -3.87
C LEU A 158 -14.63 -7.88 -5.01
N ALA A 159 -13.68 -7.43 -5.82
CA ALA A 159 -13.17 -8.20 -6.96
C ALA A 159 -12.15 -9.26 -6.56
N GLU A 160 -11.26 -8.95 -5.60
CA GLU A 160 -10.23 -9.86 -5.10
C GLU A 160 -9.74 -9.44 -3.72
N ASN A 161 -9.33 -10.41 -2.89
CA ASN A 161 -8.64 -10.15 -1.62
C ASN A 161 -7.62 -11.25 -1.32
N GLY A 162 -6.59 -10.89 -0.55
CA GLY A 162 -5.55 -11.83 -0.14
C GLY A 162 -4.36 -11.12 0.49
N THR A 163 -3.28 -11.86 0.69
CA THR A 163 -2.01 -11.22 1.04
C THR A 163 -1.48 -10.42 -0.16
N VAL A 164 -0.76 -9.35 0.11
CA VAL A 164 -0.15 -8.55 -0.96
C VAL A 164 0.74 -9.42 -1.84
N ALA A 165 1.56 -10.30 -1.22
CA ALA A 165 2.44 -11.20 -1.95
C ALA A 165 1.67 -12.12 -2.91
N ASP A 166 0.55 -12.73 -2.48
CA ASP A 166 -0.21 -13.67 -3.31
C ASP A 166 -0.92 -12.94 -4.47
N VAL A 167 -1.57 -11.81 -4.17
CA VAL A 167 -2.32 -11.04 -5.18
C VAL A 167 -1.38 -10.47 -6.24
N PHE A 168 -0.19 -10.00 -5.84
CA PHE A 168 0.80 -9.48 -6.79
C PHE A 168 1.51 -10.59 -7.58
N ALA A 169 1.76 -11.75 -6.97
CA ALA A 169 2.37 -12.88 -7.67
C ALA A 169 1.41 -13.50 -8.71
N SER A 170 0.12 -13.63 -8.35
CA SER A 170 -0.88 -14.32 -9.19
C SER A 170 -2.25 -13.65 -9.10
N PRO A 171 -2.43 -12.44 -9.69
CA PRO A 171 -3.71 -11.76 -9.69
C PRO A 171 -4.75 -12.55 -10.50
N LYS A 172 -5.91 -12.83 -9.89
CA LYS A 172 -6.96 -13.66 -10.48
C LYS A 172 -8.00 -12.82 -11.21
N SER A 173 -8.48 -11.76 -10.57
CA SER A 173 -9.52 -10.91 -11.14
C SER A 173 -8.98 -10.00 -12.26
N ARG A 174 -9.87 -9.58 -13.17
CA ARG A 174 -9.52 -8.60 -14.22
C ARG A 174 -9.06 -7.27 -13.60
N ALA A 175 -9.71 -6.82 -12.54
CA ALA A 175 -9.36 -5.60 -11.82
C ALA A 175 -7.96 -5.68 -11.19
N ALA A 176 -7.64 -6.81 -10.51
CA ALA A 176 -6.31 -7.03 -9.95
C ALA A 176 -5.23 -7.05 -11.02
N LYS A 177 -5.46 -7.77 -12.12
CA LYS A 177 -4.54 -7.78 -13.27
C LYS A 177 -4.31 -6.38 -13.81
N LYS A 178 -5.37 -5.59 -13.99
CA LYS A 178 -5.26 -4.21 -14.47
C LYS A 178 -4.43 -3.36 -13.51
N LEU A 179 -4.63 -3.44 -12.20
CA LEU A 179 -3.90 -2.64 -11.20
C LEU A 179 -2.44 -3.08 -11.06
N VAL A 180 -2.19 -4.38 -10.99
CA VAL A 180 -0.83 -4.94 -10.85
C VAL A 180 0.00 -4.69 -12.11
N PHE A 181 -0.61 -4.71 -13.29
CA PHE A 181 0.10 -4.51 -14.56
C PHE A 181 0.12 -3.06 -15.05
N GLN A 182 -0.76 -2.16 -14.56
CA GLN A 182 -0.78 -0.75 -14.96
C GLN A 182 0.32 0.10 -14.31
N GLY A 183 0.94 -0.36 -13.21
CA GLY A 183 2.14 0.28 -12.65
C GLY A 183 3.35 0.16 -13.57
N ASP A 184 3.35 -0.82 -14.43
CA ASP A 184 4.39 -1.03 -15.42
C ASP A 184 4.05 -0.22 -16.68
N GLN A 185 4.91 0.74 -17.01
CA GLN A 185 4.89 1.52 -18.24
C GLN A 185 4.45 0.62 -19.39
N LYS A 186 3.58 1.12 -20.28
CA LYS A 186 3.15 0.46 -21.51
C LYS A 186 4.34 -0.21 -22.19
N VAL A 187 4.64 -1.44 -21.82
CA VAL A 187 5.54 -2.28 -22.58
C VAL A 187 4.80 -2.43 -23.90
N ALA A 188 5.33 -1.83 -24.95
CA ALA A 188 4.80 -1.97 -26.29
C ALA A 188 4.98 -3.44 -26.67
N ILE A 189 4.02 -4.29 -26.26
CA ILE A 189 3.96 -5.69 -26.63
C ILE A 189 3.73 -5.67 -28.14
N MET A 190 4.78 -5.97 -28.89
CA MET A 190 4.67 -6.09 -30.34
C MET A 190 3.63 -7.17 -30.63
N LYS A 191 2.53 -6.82 -31.29
CA LYS A 191 1.34 -7.65 -31.60
C LYS A 191 1.62 -9.02 -32.21
N SER A 192 2.87 -9.31 -32.58
CA SER A 192 3.27 -10.53 -33.31
C SER A 192 4.12 -11.51 -32.52
N ARG A 193 4.52 -11.21 -31.28
CA ARG A 193 5.47 -12.06 -30.54
C ARG A 193 4.92 -12.49 -29.19
N ARG A 194 5.19 -13.74 -28.84
CA ARG A 194 4.76 -14.37 -27.59
C ARG A 194 5.54 -13.78 -26.43
N CYS A 195 4.83 -13.20 -25.44
CA CYS A 195 5.42 -12.64 -24.23
C CYS A 195 4.94 -13.40 -23.02
N ILE A 196 5.83 -13.56 -22.03
CA ILE A 196 5.51 -14.16 -20.74
C ILE A 196 5.91 -13.21 -19.63
N ARG A 197 5.14 -13.23 -18.57
CA ARG A 197 5.51 -12.65 -17.27
C ARG A 197 5.99 -13.78 -16.37
N ILE A 198 7.11 -13.58 -15.73
CA ILE A 198 7.63 -14.46 -14.69
C ILE A 198 7.72 -13.70 -13.38
N VAL A 199 7.40 -14.38 -12.28
CA VAL A 199 7.48 -13.82 -10.94
C VAL A 199 8.44 -14.66 -10.12
N PHE A 200 9.41 -13.99 -9.53
CA PHE A 200 10.37 -14.56 -8.60
C PHE A 200 9.86 -14.34 -7.17
N THR A 201 9.73 -15.41 -6.41
CA THR A 201 9.34 -15.35 -5.00
C THR A 201 10.37 -16.07 -4.15
N LYS A 202 10.66 -15.56 -2.95
CA LYS A 202 11.61 -16.15 -2.00
C LYS A 202 13.03 -16.25 -2.61
N ASN A 203 13.71 -17.38 -2.42
CA ASN A 203 15.13 -17.56 -2.80
C ASN A 203 15.39 -17.66 -4.31
N SER A 204 14.36 -17.76 -5.15
CA SER A 204 14.55 -17.93 -6.61
C SER A 204 15.01 -16.64 -7.32
N SER A 205 14.89 -15.47 -6.69
CA SER A 205 15.37 -14.19 -7.25
C SER A 205 16.89 -14.07 -7.34
N PHE A 206 17.63 -14.90 -6.64
CA PHE A 206 19.10 -14.88 -6.63
C PHE A 206 19.75 -15.92 -7.56
N GLU A 207 18.99 -16.83 -8.14
CA GLU A 207 19.52 -17.81 -9.08
C GLU A 207 19.54 -17.22 -10.51
N PRO A 208 20.58 -17.50 -11.32
CA PRO A 208 20.67 -17.04 -12.71
C PRO A 208 19.74 -17.85 -13.65
N VAL A 209 18.45 -17.95 -13.27
CA VAL A 209 17.49 -18.83 -13.94
C VAL A 209 17.32 -18.50 -15.42
N ILE A 210 17.29 -17.20 -15.75
CA ILE A 210 17.15 -16.77 -17.16
C ILE A 210 18.39 -17.10 -17.98
N ALA A 211 19.59 -16.89 -17.44
CA ALA A 211 20.82 -17.26 -18.12
C ALA A 211 20.90 -18.76 -18.35
N ASN A 212 20.58 -19.56 -17.35
CA ASN A 212 20.54 -21.03 -17.44
C ASN A 212 19.51 -21.51 -18.47
N MET A 213 18.31 -20.92 -18.48
CA MET A 213 17.28 -21.22 -19.48
C MET A 213 17.76 -20.95 -20.92
N VAL A 214 18.38 -19.79 -21.15
CA VAL A 214 18.93 -19.42 -22.46
C VAL A 214 20.02 -20.42 -22.91
N LEU A 215 20.91 -20.83 -22.00
CA LEU A 215 21.96 -21.80 -22.30
C LEU A 215 21.39 -23.20 -22.60
N GLU A 216 20.40 -23.66 -21.83
CA GLU A 216 19.83 -24.99 -21.99
C GLU A 216 18.91 -25.08 -23.21
N CYS A 217 18.09 -24.06 -23.45
CA CYS A 217 17.21 -24.01 -24.61
C CYS A 217 17.92 -23.55 -25.89
N ARG A 218 19.15 -23.06 -25.78
CA ARG A 218 19.97 -22.54 -26.91
C ARG A 218 19.25 -21.49 -27.74
N ALA A 219 18.46 -20.66 -27.12
CA ALA A 219 17.73 -19.58 -27.77
C ALA A 219 17.70 -18.33 -26.88
N SER A 220 17.77 -17.15 -27.53
CA SER A 220 17.78 -15.88 -26.85
C SER A 220 16.36 -15.41 -26.53
N VAL A 221 16.23 -14.59 -25.49
CA VAL A 221 15.01 -13.88 -25.12
C VAL A 221 15.30 -12.38 -25.00
N ASN A 222 14.31 -11.53 -25.27
CA ASN A 222 14.41 -10.13 -24.93
C ASN A 222 13.76 -9.90 -23.57
N ILE A 223 14.45 -9.17 -22.69
CA ILE A 223 13.90 -8.69 -21.41
C ILE A 223 13.23 -7.34 -21.72
N LEU A 224 11.91 -7.30 -21.69
CA LEU A 224 11.13 -6.09 -21.96
C LEU A 224 10.98 -5.24 -20.70
N MET A 225 10.93 -5.91 -19.54
CA MET A 225 10.85 -5.28 -18.23
C MET A 225 11.48 -6.21 -17.18
N ALA A 226 12.15 -5.62 -16.20
CA ALA A 226 12.61 -6.30 -15.00
C ALA A 226 12.48 -5.36 -13.81
N ASP A 227 11.81 -5.83 -12.76
CA ASP A 227 11.63 -5.11 -11.52
C ASP A 227 11.84 -6.06 -10.33
N THR A 228 12.55 -5.60 -9.31
CA THR A 228 12.80 -6.37 -8.09
C THR A 228 12.51 -5.48 -6.90
N GLN A 229 11.63 -5.95 -6.03
CA GLN A 229 11.18 -5.22 -4.84
C GLN A 229 11.27 -6.10 -3.60
N ASP A 230 11.44 -5.49 -2.44
CA ASP A 230 11.32 -6.15 -1.15
C ASP A 230 9.87 -5.99 -0.66
N ILE A 231 9.18 -7.10 -0.47
CA ILE A 231 7.83 -7.14 0.10
C ILE A 231 7.91 -7.90 1.42
N GLY A 232 7.89 -7.15 2.53
CA GLY A 232 7.91 -7.75 3.87
C GLY A 232 9.18 -8.55 4.19
N GLY A 233 10.35 -8.13 3.69
CA GLY A 233 11.64 -8.82 3.87
C GLY A 233 11.86 -9.98 2.92
N ILE A 234 10.98 -10.16 1.92
CA ILE A 234 11.10 -11.19 0.87
C ILE A 234 11.39 -10.48 -0.45
N ALA A 235 12.56 -10.75 -1.03
CA ALA A 235 12.87 -10.28 -2.37
C ALA A 235 11.89 -10.90 -3.37
N THR A 236 11.05 -10.09 -3.96
CA THR A 236 10.09 -10.45 -4.99
C THR A 236 10.43 -9.68 -6.24
N GLY A 237 10.57 -10.37 -7.34
CA GLY A 237 10.87 -9.74 -8.64
C GLY A 237 9.91 -10.24 -9.71
N GLN A 238 9.71 -9.41 -10.72
CA GLN A 238 9.00 -9.79 -11.92
C GLN A 238 9.79 -9.40 -13.16
N MET A 239 9.65 -10.19 -14.20
CA MET A 239 10.20 -9.88 -15.53
C MET A 239 9.17 -10.17 -16.61
N ILE A 240 9.17 -9.33 -17.63
CA ILE A 240 8.45 -9.61 -18.88
C ILE A 240 9.49 -9.98 -19.93
N LEU A 241 9.37 -11.20 -20.44
CA LEU A 241 10.24 -11.75 -21.45
C LEU A 241 9.47 -11.90 -22.76
N GLN A 242 10.10 -11.50 -23.86
CA GLN A 242 9.67 -11.83 -25.21
C GLN A 242 10.39 -13.10 -25.63
N LEU A 243 9.60 -14.13 -25.94
CA LEU A 243 10.11 -15.45 -26.36
C LEU A 243 10.46 -15.49 -27.85
N PRO A 244 11.25 -16.50 -28.28
CA PRO A 244 11.49 -16.77 -29.68
C PRO A 244 10.19 -17.00 -30.47
N GLU A 245 10.22 -16.76 -31.78
CA GLU A 245 9.05 -16.96 -32.66
C GLU A 245 8.70 -18.45 -32.87
N GLU A 246 9.69 -19.33 -32.69
CA GLU A 246 9.48 -20.76 -32.76
C GLU A 246 8.71 -21.30 -31.55
N ASN A 247 7.47 -21.70 -31.79
CA ASN A 247 6.58 -22.16 -30.71
C ASN A 247 7.16 -23.32 -29.88
N GLN A 248 7.84 -24.28 -30.50
CA GLN A 248 8.41 -25.43 -29.82
C GLN A 248 9.50 -25.01 -28.81
N THR A 249 10.36 -24.09 -29.20
CA THR A 249 11.40 -23.52 -28.32
C THR A 249 10.79 -22.64 -27.23
N ALA A 250 9.77 -21.85 -27.53
CA ALA A 250 9.05 -21.06 -26.54
C ALA A 250 8.36 -21.94 -25.49
N ASP A 251 7.70 -23.04 -25.90
CA ASP A 251 7.07 -24.00 -24.97
C ASP A 251 8.10 -24.69 -24.07
N LYS A 252 9.27 -25.04 -24.62
CA LYS A 252 10.37 -25.61 -23.84
C LYS A 252 10.89 -24.64 -22.78
N MET A 253 11.01 -23.36 -23.11
CA MET A 253 11.41 -22.32 -22.15
C MET A 253 10.38 -22.13 -21.03
N ILE A 254 9.09 -22.12 -21.37
CA ILE A 254 8.01 -22.02 -20.37
C ILE A 254 8.03 -23.25 -19.45
N ALA A 255 8.21 -24.44 -20.00
CA ALA A 255 8.29 -25.68 -19.19
C ALA A 255 9.48 -25.64 -18.22
N TYR A 256 10.67 -25.22 -18.70
CA TYR A 256 11.85 -25.02 -17.88
C TYR A 256 11.61 -24.08 -16.70
N LEU A 257 11.01 -22.90 -16.94
CA LEU A 257 10.73 -21.92 -15.90
C LEU A 257 9.75 -22.46 -14.85
N ARG A 258 8.73 -23.21 -15.28
CA ARG A 258 7.76 -23.86 -14.38
C ARG A 258 8.41 -24.97 -13.54
N GLU A 259 9.32 -25.74 -14.11
CA GLU A 259 10.10 -26.78 -13.38
C GLU A 259 10.98 -26.14 -12.28
N LYS A 260 11.45 -24.92 -12.48
CA LYS A 260 12.17 -24.13 -11.47
C LYS A 260 11.24 -23.45 -10.45
N ASN A 261 9.97 -23.84 -10.38
CA ASN A 261 8.95 -23.30 -9.47
C ASN A 261 8.70 -21.79 -9.62
N LEU A 262 8.91 -21.24 -10.81
CA LEU A 262 8.54 -19.87 -11.11
C LEU A 262 7.07 -19.78 -11.56
N THR A 263 6.38 -18.75 -11.13
CA THR A 263 5.06 -18.40 -11.68
C THR A 263 5.25 -17.83 -13.07
N VAL A 264 4.70 -18.50 -14.09
CA VAL A 264 4.79 -18.10 -15.50
C VAL A 264 3.40 -17.85 -16.03
N GLU A 265 3.12 -16.63 -16.43
CA GLU A 265 1.86 -16.20 -17.05
C GLU A 265 2.11 -15.76 -18.50
N GLU A 266 1.36 -16.34 -19.44
CA GLU A 266 1.41 -15.90 -20.84
C GLU A 266 0.55 -14.65 -21.02
N LEU A 267 1.17 -13.60 -21.55
CA LEU A 267 0.48 -12.33 -21.81
C LEU A 267 -0.21 -12.43 -23.16
N LYS A 268 -1.47 -12.90 -23.17
CA LYS A 268 -2.34 -12.88 -24.34
C LYS A 268 -3.20 -11.61 -24.25
N ASP A 269 -3.06 -10.71 -25.21
CA ASP A 269 -3.96 -9.56 -25.43
C ASP A 269 -4.07 -8.54 -24.27
N TYR A 270 -2.97 -7.89 -23.92
CA TYR A 270 -3.04 -6.60 -23.20
C TYR A 270 -2.83 -5.44 -24.19
N VAL A 271 -3.75 -5.33 -25.15
CA VAL A 271 -3.92 -4.15 -26.00
C VAL A 271 -5.39 -3.78 -25.98
N GLU A 272 -5.77 -2.96 -25.01
CA GLU A 272 -6.79 -1.90 -25.18
C GLU A 272 -6.59 -0.84 -24.10
#